data_6e8c2621c2eaf5833c2296ec6faeedaf
#
_entry.id   6e8c2621c2eaf5833c2296ec6faeedaf
#
_cell.length_a   1.000
_cell.length_b   1.000
_cell.length_c   1.000
_cell.angle_alpha   90.00
_cell.angle_beta   90.00
_cell.angle_gamma   90.00
#
_symmetry.space_group_name_H-M   'P 1'
#
loop_
_entity.id
_entity.type
_entity.pdbx_description
1 polymer ?
#
loop_
_entity_poly.entity_id
_entity_poly.type
_entity_poly.pdbx_seq_one_letter_code
_entity_poly.pdbx_strand_id
1 'polypeptide(L)'
;MLGNKPHPLGYRKLAMTASTCCLIAVSPTPARGATWPDRVGTAEVRPGEVTRGRLPLIEYADGSDVEAPVIVVAGKERRGPVTWLLSCGHGDEFGGALAMQRVAKALDPATTKGLIILIPVANPPAFQAMRRVNPSPDDLMDFGDAFPGRPRFATERIAEKYTALWKEHADFVVDFHTGGDRFVQHPFVIFTVTGTVPVDKMESLARMFGTPTLWRDREKLFKSDITVNLPAMGIPAFLLEVGGGGVMERQQDARQAEFALSFLRGIGVVSGQPLRVERVSVVEQYRIITPSRGGFFYPLVKPGDPVSEGAPLARVVDVYGDEVEVMRSPVSGAIVLGIQEFPVVATGSWVAELGILAPE
;
A
#
# COMPACT_ATOMS: atom_id res chain seq x y z
N MET A 1 42.81 -0.08 63.48
CA MET A 1 41.61 -0.93 63.74
C MET A 1 40.42 -0.01 63.96
N LEU A 2 39.61 0.19 62.96
CA LEU A 2 38.28 0.73 63.11
C LEU A 2 37.45 0.18 61.92
N GLY A 3 36.50 -0.70 62.25
CA GLY A 3 35.67 -1.38 61.26
C GLY A 3 34.54 -0.48 60.81
N ASN A 4 34.31 -0.45 59.51
CA ASN A 4 33.13 0.12 58.90
C ASN A 4 32.18 -0.99 58.47
N LYS A 5 30.98 -1.01 59.06
CA LYS A 5 29.85 -1.87 58.69
C LYS A 5 29.06 -1.18 57.58
N PRO A 6 28.60 -1.88 56.56
CA PRO A 6 27.69 -1.30 55.52
C PRO A 6 26.25 -1.32 56.02
N HIS A 7 25.51 -0.23 55.76
CA HIS A 7 24.07 -0.10 55.95
C HIS A 7 23.32 -0.81 54.79
N PRO A 8 22.20 -1.49 55.07
CA PRO A 8 21.35 -2.07 54.00
C PRO A 8 20.40 -1.00 53.42
N LEU A 9 20.52 -0.78 52.12
CA LEU A 9 19.56 0.00 51.33
C LEU A 9 18.29 -0.83 51.09
N GLY A 10 17.18 -0.38 51.69
CA GLY A 10 15.87 -0.97 51.47
C GLY A 10 15.31 -0.72 50.09
N TYR A 11 15.14 -1.78 49.32
CA TYR A 11 14.39 -1.72 48.04
C TYR A 11 12.88 -1.67 48.34
N ARG A 12 12.27 -0.51 48.06
CA ARG A 12 10.80 -0.41 47.98
C ARG A 12 10.36 -1.09 46.68
N LYS A 13 9.62 -2.19 46.80
CA LYS A 13 8.88 -2.79 45.69
C LYS A 13 7.79 -1.81 45.22
N LEU A 14 7.95 -1.21 44.06
CA LEU A 14 6.84 -0.57 43.37
C LEU A 14 5.93 -1.69 42.85
N ALA A 15 4.68 -1.68 43.30
CA ALA A 15 3.64 -2.51 42.74
C ALA A 15 3.25 -1.93 41.37
N MET A 16 3.58 -2.63 40.30
CA MET A 16 3.04 -2.35 38.97
C MET A 16 1.57 -2.81 38.97
N THR A 17 0.67 -1.85 38.94
CA THR A 17 -0.74 -2.12 38.62
C THR A 17 -0.83 -2.45 37.13
N ALA A 18 -1.15 -3.71 36.85
CA ALA A 18 -1.47 -4.14 35.49
C ALA A 18 -2.77 -3.46 35.05
N SER A 19 -2.66 -2.46 34.19
CA SER A 19 -3.84 -1.88 33.54
C SER A 19 -4.35 -2.90 32.53
N THR A 20 -5.46 -3.53 32.83
CA THR A 20 -6.16 -4.46 31.95
C THR A 20 -6.78 -3.64 30.81
N CYS A 21 -6.07 -3.50 29.70
CA CYS A 21 -6.62 -2.90 28.50
C CYS A 21 -7.66 -3.88 27.92
N CYS A 22 -8.95 -3.55 28.08
CA CYS A 22 -10.05 -4.30 27.48
C CYS A 22 -9.85 -4.35 25.95
N LEU A 23 -9.57 -5.54 25.45
CA LEU A 23 -9.60 -5.86 24.02
C LEU A 23 -11.06 -5.78 23.56
N ILE A 24 -11.44 -4.68 22.93
CA ILE A 24 -12.65 -4.67 22.10
C ILE A 24 -12.33 -5.54 20.91
N ALA A 25 -12.77 -6.78 20.94
CA ALA A 25 -12.81 -7.63 19.75
C ALA A 25 -13.86 -7.01 18.81
N VAL A 26 -13.41 -6.17 17.88
CA VAL A 26 -14.27 -5.73 16.78
C VAL A 26 -14.47 -6.95 15.89
N SER A 27 -15.62 -7.61 16.04
CA SER A 27 -16.03 -8.61 15.07
C SER A 27 -16.13 -7.91 13.71
N PRO A 28 -15.37 -8.32 12.70
CA PRO A 28 -15.41 -7.67 11.39
C PRO A 28 -16.73 -8.02 10.72
N THR A 29 -17.72 -7.17 10.89
CA THR A 29 -18.91 -7.24 10.07
C THR A 29 -18.53 -6.74 8.68
N PRO A 30 -18.78 -7.49 7.60
CA PRO A 30 -18.57 -7.01 6.25
C PRO A 30 -19.20 -5.63 6.07
N ALA A 31 -18.51 -4.72 5.41
CA ALA A 31 -19.00 -3.35 5.27
C ALA A 31 -20.31 -3.31 4.49
N ARG A 32 -20.53 -4.23 3.57
CA ARG A 32 -21.66 -4.28 2.63
C ARG A 32 -22.33 -5.64 2.51
N GLY A 33 -21.67 -6.73 2.90
CA GLY A 33 -22.12 -8.09 2.63
C GLY A 33 -22.06 -8.42 1.13
N ALA A 34 -20.90 -8.19 0.53
CA ALA A 34 -20.66 -8.46 -0.88
C ALA A 34 -20.98 -9.92 -1.23
N THR A 35 -21.55 -10.14 -2.40
CA THR A 35 -21.87 -11.48 -2.87
C THR A 35 -20.62 -12.16 -3.44
N TRP A 36 -20.46 -13.45 -3.14
CA TRP A 36 -19.42 -14.24 -3.79
C TRP A 36 -19.78 -14.48 -5.25
N PRO A 37 -18.93 -14.13 -6.21
CA PRO A 37 -19.14 -14.49 -7.60
C PRO A 37 -18.99 -16.01 -7.79
N ASP A 38 -19.55 -16.58 -8.85
CA ASP A 38 -19.31 -17.97 -9.21
C ASP A 38 -17.96 -18.13 -9.89
N ARG A 39 -17.45 -17.07 -10.50
CA ARG A 39 -16.16 -17.01 -11.18
C ARG A 39 -15.60 -15.59 -11.24
N VAL A 40 -14.28 -15.48 -11.38
CA VAL A 40 -13.59 -14.23 -11.72
C VAL A 40 -12.83 -14.47 -13.02
N GLY A 41 -13.33 -13.94 -14.11
CA GLY A 41 -12.86 -14.32 -15.45
C GLY A 41 -13.01 -15.83 -15.67
N THR A 42 -11.91 -16.53 -15.94
CA THR A 42 -11.89 -17.99 -16.12
C THR A 42 -11.61 -18.77 -14.81
N ALA A 43 -11.26 -18.08 -13.72
CA ALA A 43 -11.07 -18.71 -12.41
C ALA A 43 -12.43 -18.98 -11.74
N GLU A 44 -12.76 -20.24 -11.50
CA GLU A 44 -13.97 -20.61 -10.78
C GLU A 44 -13.80 -20.41 -9.27
N VAL A 45 -14.87 -20.01 -8.58
CA VAL A 45 -14.89 -19.91 -7.12
C VAL A 45 -15.40 -21.23 -6.53
N ARG A 46 -14.47 -22.09 -6.14
CA ARG A 46 -14.76 -23.42 -5.57
C ARG A 46 -14.48 -23.40 -4.06
N PRO A 47 -15.51 -23.55 -3.21
CA PRO A 47 -15.33 -23.59 -1.76
C PRO A 47 -14.30 -24.62 -1.30
N GLY A 48 -13.34 -24.20 -0.49
CA GLY A 48 -12.26 -25.05 0.02
C GLY A 48 -11.10 -25.25 -0.94
N GLU A 49 -11.04 -24.53 -2.06
CA GLU A 49 -10.00 -24.66 -3.08
C GLU A 49 -9.26 -23.36 -3.38
N VAL A 50 -8.07 -23.52 -3.97
CA VAL A 50 -7.34 -22.46 -4.67
C VAL A 50 -7.48 -22.67 -6.16
N THR A 51 -8.04 -21.72 -6.87
CA THR A 51 -8.16 -21.78 -8.33
C THR A 51 -7.38 -20.65 -8.99
N ARG A 52 -7.06 -20.81 -10.26
CA ARG A 52 -6.33 -19.81 -11.07
C ARG A 52 -7.03 -19.65 -12.41
N GLY A 53 -6.89 -18.46 -12.97
CA GLY A 53 -7.48 -18.14 -14.27
C GLY A 53 -6.97 -16.81 -14.81
N ARG A 54 -7.70 -16.31 -15.78
CA ARG A 54 -7.46 -15.03 -16.45
C ARG A 54 -8.74 -14.21 -16.44
N LEU A 55 -8.61 -12.91 -16.20
CA LEU A 55 -9.69 -11.94 -16.28
C LEU A 55 -9.50 -11.13 -17.56
N PRO A 56 -10.32 -11.33 -18.60
CA PRO A 56 -10.29 -10.49 -19.78
C PRO A 56 -10.63 -9.03 -19.43
N LEU A 57 -9.79 -8.10 -19.86
CA LEU A 57 -9.92 -6.67 -19.56
C LEU A 57 -10.33 -5.87 -20.78
N ILE A 58 -9.46 -5.84 -21.81
CA ILE A 58 -9.63 -5.13 -23.09
C ILE A 58 -9.05 -6.01 -24.20
N GLU A 59 -9.11 -5.55 -25.45
CA GLU A 59 -8.51 -6.21 -26.60
C GLU A 59 -7.38 -5.38 -27.20
N TYR A 60 -6.35 -6.06 -27.71
CA TYR A 60 -5.32 -5.46 -28.54
C TYR A 60 -5.84 -5.21 -29.98
N ALA A 61 -5.05 -4.52 -30.79
CA ALA A 61 -5.41 -4.18 -32.17
C ALA A 61 -5.61 -5.39 -33.09
N ASP A 62 -5.03 -6.54 -32.76
CA ASP A 62 -5.18 -7.81 -33.47
C ASP A 62 -6.38 -8.64 -33.01
N GLY A 63 -7.17 -8.12 -32.06
CA GLY A 63 -8.32 -8.80 -31.46
C GLY A 63 -7.98 -9.80 -30.36
N SER A 64 -6.70 -9.92 -29.96
CA SER A 64 -6.34 -10.75 -28.82
C SER A 64 -6.67 -10.07 -27.49
N ASP A 65 -7.07 -10.87 -26.49
CA ASP A 65 -7.42 -10.36 -25.16
C ASP A 65 -6.19 -9.88 -24.38
N VAL A 66 -6.35 -8.74 -23.72
CA VAL A 66 -5.49 -8.30 -22.61
C VAL A 66 -6.11 -8.86 -21.32
N GLU A 67 -5.41 -9.78 -20.68
CA GLU A 67 -5.94 -10.50 -19.52
C GLU A 67 -5.07 -10.32 -18.29
N ALA A 68 -5.70 -10.04 -17.14
CA ALA A 68 -5.04 -10.07 -15.84
C ALA A 68 -4.99 -11.49 -15.27
N PRO A 69 -3.87 -11.95 -14.69
CA PRO A 69 -3.82 -13.20 -13.95
C PRO A 69 -4.66 -13.09 -12.66
N VAL A 70 -5.39 -14.16 -12.35
CA VAL A 70 -6.26 -14.25 -11.17
C VAL A 70 -5.89 -15.47 -10.36
N ILE A 71 -5.81 -15.30 -9.04
CA ILE A 71 -5.76 -16.38 -8.06
C ILE A 71 -6.94 -16.19 -7.12
N VAL A 72 -7.73 -17.23 -6.95
CA VAL A 72 -8.88 -17.24 -6.04
C VAL A 72 -8.61 -18.23 -4.91
N VAL A 73 -8.71 -17.75 -3.67
CA VAL A 73 -8.66 -18.60 -2.47
C VAL A 73 -10.02 -18.54 -1.80
N ALA A 74 -10.79 -19.59 -1.92
CA ALA A 74 -12.15 -19.67 -1.40
C ALA A 74 -12.20 -20.52 -0.12
N GLY A 75 -12.67 -19.93 0.98
CA GLY A 75 -12.94 -20.69 2.20
C GLY A 75 -13.98 -21.79 1.97
N LYS A 76 -13.99 -22.82 2.84
CA LYS A 76 -14.93 -23.96 2.74
C LYS A 76 -16.38 -23.55 2.76
N GLU A 77 -16.70 -22.50 3.52
CA GLU A 77 -18.05 -21.99 3.64
C GLU A 77 -18.21 -20.80 2.72
N ARG A 78 -19.20 -20.84 1.84
CA ARG A 78 -19.50 -19.73 0.91
C ARG A 78 -20.12 -18.55 1.67
N ARG A 79 -19.36 -18.04 2.64
CA ARG A 79 -19.74 -16.91 3.51
C ARG A 79 -18.50 -16.16 3.99
N GLY A 80 -18.70 -14.96 4.50
CA GLY A 80 -17.63 -14.09 4.96
C GLY A 80 -17.23 -13.06 3.91
N PRO A 81 -16.32 -12.15 4.26
CA PRO A 81 -15.98 -11.02 3.41
C PRO A 81 -15.27 -11.45 2.13
N VAL A 82 -15.50 -10.66 1.07
CA VAL A 82 -14.80 -10.76 -0.21
C VAL A 82 -13.71 -9.68 -0.22
N THR A 83 -12.46 -10.11 -0.25
CA THR A 83 -11.29 -9.22 -0.24
C THR A 83 -10.52 -9.34 -1.54
N TRP A 84 -10.33 -8.21 -2.21
CA TRP A 84 -9.53 -8.11 -3.42
C TRP A 84 -8.15 -7.52 -3.07
N LEU A 85 -7.11 -8.19 -3.53
CA LEU A 85 -5.73 -7.74 -3.44
C LEU A 85 -5.21 -7.59 -4.86
N LEU A 86 -4.72 -6.40 -5.24
CA LEU A 86 -4.17 -6.16 -6.56
C LEU A 86 -2.77 -5.54 -6.47
N SER A 87 -1.99 -5.66 -7.51
CA SER A 87 -0.69 -5.02 -7.67
C SER A 87 -0.35 -4.77 -9.12
N CYS A 88 0.77 -4.11 -9.37
CA CYS A 88 1.21 -3.74 -10.71
C CYS A 88 0.13 -2.99 -11.50
N GLY A 89 -0.60 -2.10 -10.84
CA GLY A 89 -1.30 -0.99 -11.48
C GLY A 89 -0.30 -0.12 -12.23
N HIS A 90 0.86 0.15 -11.60
CA HIS A 90 2.06 0.63 -12.26
C HIS A 90 2.94 -0.56 -12.65
N GLY A 91 3.30 -0.65 -13.93
CA GLY A 91 3.93 -1.85 -14.47
C GLY A 91 5.40 -2.07 -14.08
N ASP A 92 6.05 -1.10 -13.45
CA ASP A 92 7.42 -1.15 -12.92
C ASP A 92 7.46 -1.49 -11.41
N GLU A 93 6.31 -1.67 -10.76
CA GLU A 93 6.19 -1.94 -9.32
C GLU A 93 6.08 -3.45 -9.02
N PHE A 94 7.10 -4.21 -9.38
CA PHE A 94 7.10 -5.69 -9.34
C PHE A 94 6.99 -6.29 -7.94
N GLY A 95 7.40 -5.55 -6.90
CA GLY A 95 7.42 -6.02 -5.52
C GLY A 95 6.06 -6.51 -5.04
N GLY A 96 4.98 -5.80 -5.42
CA GLY A 96 3.61 -6.19 -5.10
C GLY A 96 3.21 -7.56 -5.66
N ALA A 97 3.57 -7.86 -6.92
CA ALA A 97 3.30 -9.17 -7.52
C ALA A 97 4.05 -10.30 -6.80
N LEU A 98 5.30 -10.05 -6.40
CA LEU A 98 6.09 -11.01 -5.62
C LEU A 98 5.49 -11.22 -4.21
N ALA A 99 5.04 -10.14 -3.57
CA ALA A 99 4.36 -10.22 -2.29
C ALA A 99 3.07 -11.04 -2.39
N MET A 100 2.28 -10.86 -3.45
CA MET A 100 1.06 -11.64 -3.70
C MET A 100 1.32 -13.14 -3.89
N GLN A 101 2.44 -13.51 -4.54
CA GLN A 101 2.82 -14.93 -4.62
C GLN A 101 3.08 -15.53 -3.23
N ARG A 102 3.69 -14.75 -2.31
CA ARG A 102 3.90 -15.18 -0.93
C ARG A 102 2.59 -15.28 -0.16
N VAL A 103 1.71 -14.28 -0.30
CA VAL A 103 0.38 -14.30 0.30
C VAL A 103 -0.38 -15.53 -0.18
N ALA A 104 -0.48 -15.76 -1.49
CA ALA A 104 -1.19 -16.90 -2.06
C ALA A 104 -0.67 -18.26 -1.53
N LYS A 105 0.65 -18.40 -1.35
CA LYS A 105 1.26 -19.62 -0.80
C LYS A 105 1.02 -19.81 0.70
N ALA A 106 0.81 -18.70 1.44
CA ALA A 106 0.56 -18.76 2.88
C ALA A 106 -0.92 -19.00 3.23
N LEU A 107 -1.83 -18.85 2.26
CA LEU A 107 -3.25 -19.05 2.46
C LEU A 107 -3.65 -20.50 2.33
N ASP A 108 -4.36 -21.00 3.34
CA ASP A 108 -4.99 -22.32 3.33
C ASP A 108 -6.50 -22.18 3.21
N PRO A 109 -7.11 -22.60 2.07
CA PRO A 109 -8.56 -22.51 1.88
C PRO A 109 -9.34 -23.30 2.92
N ALA A 110 -8.73 -24.32 3.54
CA ALA A 110 -9.39 -25.10 4.58
C ALA A 110 -9.67 -24.30 5.87
N THR A 111 -8.88 -23.26 6.12
CA THR A 111 -8.97 -22.41 7.32
C THR A 111 -9.37 -20.98 7.01
N THR A 112 -9.43 -20.59 5.74
CA THR A 112 -9.87 -19.26 5.29
C THR A 112 -11.36 -19.07 5.54
N LYS A 113 -11.75 -17.90 6.08
CA LYS A 113 -13.14 -17.53 6.41
C LYS A 113 -13.62 -16.39 5.52
N GLY A 114 -13.72 -16.62 4.23
CA GLY A 114 -14.07 -15.61 3.24
C GLY A 114 -13.58 -15.97 1.86
N LEU A 115 -13.62 -15.02 0.97
CA LEU A 115 -13.11 -15.13 -0.39
C LEU A 115 -11.97 -14.13 -0.57
N ILE A 116 -10.81 -14.60 -0.99
CA ILE A 116 -9.66 -13.74 -1.31
C ILE A 116 -9.38 -13.88 -2.80
N ILE A 117 -9.42 -12.75 -3.51
CA ILE A 117 -9.15 -12.66 -4.94
C ILE A 117 -7.87 -11.85 -5.10
N LEU A 118 -6.83 -12.45 -5.67
CA LEU A 118 -5.55 -11.81 -5.91
C LEU A 118 -5.37 -11.58 -7.42
N ILE A 119 -5.02 -10.33 -7.77
CA ILE A 119 -4.69 -9.89 -9.12
C ILE A 119 -3.22 -9.43 -9.12
N PRO A 120 -2.26 -10.32 -9.33
CA PRO A 120 -0.83 -9.98 -9.25
C PRO A 120 -0.37 -8.95 -10.28
N VAL A 121 -1.09 -8.81 -11.39
CA VAL A 121 -0.80 -7.84 -12.46
C VAL A 121 -2.12 -7.21 -12.89
N ALA A 122 -2.44 -6.03 -12.33
CA ALA A 122 -3.69 -5.35 -12.61
C ALA A 122 -3.67 -4.58 -13.93
N ASN A 123 -2.50 -4.14 -14.38
CA ASN A 123 -2.31 -3.43 -15.64
C ASN A 123 -1.30 -4.17 -16.56
N PRO A 124 -1.74 -5.24 -17.25
CA PRO A 124 -0.84 -6.06 -18.07
C PRO A 124 -0.05 -5.29 -19.14
N PRO A 125 -0.61 -4.29 -19.86
CA PRO A 125 0.18 -3.52 -20.83
C PRO A 125 1.36 -2.77 -20.22
N ALA A 126 1.15 -2.10 -19.07
CA ALA A 126 2.20 -1.39 -18.36
C ALA A 126 3.26 -2.36 -17.80
N PHE A 127 2.82 -3.48 -17.23
CA PHE A 127 3.69 -4.53 -16.71
C PHE A 127 4.56 -5.16 -17.80
N GLN A 128 3.99 -5.49 -18.96
CA GLN A 128 4.71 -6.05 -20.09
C GLN A 128 5.79 -5.09 -20.62
N ALA A 129 5.50 -3.78 -20.56
CA ALA A 129 6.44 -2.73 -20.94
C ALA A 129 7.45 -2.39 -19.83
N MET A 130 7.28 -2.92 -18.60
CA MET A 130 8.08 -2.56 -17.41
C MET A 130 8.11 -1.03 -17.20
N ARG A 131 6.94 -0.40 -17.28
CA ARG A 131 6.77 1.05 -17.16
C ARG A 131 5.61 1.36 -16.23
N ARG A 132 5.69 2.52 -15.59
CA ARG A 132 4.63 3.02 -14.71
C ARG A 132 3.27 3.05 -15.39
N VAL A 133 3.20 3.56 -16.62
CA VAL A 133 1.96 3.76 -17.38
C VAL A 133 1.85 2.83 -18.59
N ASN A 134 0.64 2.69 -19.12
CA ASN A 134 0.41 2.01 -20.39
C ASN A 134 1.27 2.65 -21.50
N PRO A 135 2.06 1.87 -22.28
CA PRO A 135 2.98 2.41 -23.28
C PRO A 135 2.31 2.88 -24.56
N SER A 136 0.99 2.69 -24.71
CA SER A 136 0.26 3.17 -25.89
C SER A 136 0.38 4.69 -26.02
N PRO A 137 0.76 5.23 -27.18
CA PRO A 137 0.90 6.68 -27.36
C PRO A 137 -0.43 7.44 -27.17
N ASP A 138 -1.55 6.76 -27.32
CA ASP A 138 -2.89 7.34 -27.12
C ASP A 138 -3.38 7.25 -25.68
N ASP A 139 -2.64 6.56 -24.79
CA ASP A 139 -3.07 6.30 -23.43
C ASP A 139 -1.87 6.24 -22.46
N LEU A 140 -1.27 7.40 -22.22
CA LEU A 140 -0.17 7.56 -21.24
C LEU A 140 -0.72 7.92 -19.84
N MET A 141 -1.87 7.37 -19.48
CA MET A 141 -2.54 7.67 -18.23
C MET A 141 -1.96 6.85 -17.07
N ASP A 142 -1.76 7.50 -15.94
CA ASP A 142 -1.49 6.81 -14.68
C ASP A 142 -2.71 5.97 -14.26
N PHE A 143 -2.47 4.73 -13.84
CA PHE A 143 -3.55 3.82 -13.45
C PHE A 143 -4.30 4.35 -12.21
N GLY A 144 -3.59 4.98 -11.28
CA GLY A 144 -4.18 5.66 -10.10
C GLY A 144 -5.09 6.84 -10.47
N ASP A 145 -4.94 7.41 -11.67
CA ASP A 145 -5.79 8.51 -12.15
C ASP A 145 -6.99 8.03 -12.99
N ALA A 146 -7.15 6.71 -13.17
CA ALA A 146 -8.14 6.15 -14.07
C ALA A 146 -9.49 5.83 -13.43
N PHE A 147 -9.57 5.71 -12.10
CA PHE A 147 -10.79 5.28 -11.40
C PHE A 147 -11.85 6.40 -11.24
N PRO A 148 -13.13 6.06 -11.28
CA PRO A 148 -13.76 4.73 -11.35
C PRO A 148 -13.82 4.11 -12.75
N GLY A 149 -13.12 4.65 -13.71
CA GLY A 149 -13.13 4.23 -15.11
C GLY A 149 -14.17 4.95 -15.97
N ARG A 150 -13.92 4.92 -17.28
CA ARG A 150 -14.80 5.44 -18.34
C ARG A 150 -14.60 4.62 -19.62
N PRO A 151 -15.61 4.55 -20.52
CA PRO A 151 -15.49 3.82 -21.78
C PRO A 151 -14.68 4.63 -22.84
N ARG A 152 -13.51 5.15 -22.48
CA ARG A 152 -12.70 6.03 -23.34
C ARG A 152 -11.34 5.39 -23.66
N PHE A 153 -10.31 5.64 -22.89
CA PHE A 153 -8.97 5.08 -23.10
C PHE A 153 -8.84 3.67 -22.51
N ALA A 154 -7.83 2.93 -22.95
CA ALA A 154 -7.60 1.56 -22.52
C ALA A 154 -7.47 1.43 -20.99
N THR A 155 -6.66 2.29 -20.37
CA THR A 155 -6.47 2.31 -18.90
C THR A 155 -7.77 2.63 -18.15
N GLU A 156 -8.59 3.58 -18.67
CA GLU A 156 -9.90 3.87 -18.07
C GLU A 156 -10.88 2.70 -18.21
N ARG A 157 -10.87 1.95 -19.31
CA ARG A 157 -11.70 0.75 -19.52
C ARG A 157 -11.30 -0.39 -18.59
N ILE A 158 -9.99 -0.54 -18.35
CA ILE A 158 -9.49 -1.51 -17.36
C ILE A 158 -10.00 -1.13 -15.96
N ALA A 159 -9.89 0.14 -15.56
CA ALA A 159 -10.39 0.65 -14.28
C ALA A 159 -11.92 0.51 -14.15
N GLU A 160 -12.69 0.78 -15.22
CA GLU A 160 -14.15 0.58 -15.29
C GLU A 160 -14.52 -0.88 -15.01
N LYS A 161 -13.79 -1.82 -15.63
CA LYS A 161 -14.04 -3.26 -15.44
C LYS A 161 -13.81 -3.71 -14.01
N TYR A 162 -12.69 -3.30 -13.39
CA TYR A 162 -12.45 -3.58 -11.97
C TYR A 162 -13.50 -2.95 -11.07
N THR A 163 -13.82 -1.68 -11.32
CA THR A 163 -14.83 -0.96 -10.51
C THR A 163 -16.19 -1.64 -10.57
N ALA A 164 -16.60 -2.14 -11.73
CA ALA A 164 -17.85 -2.88 -11.88
C ALA A 164 -17.86 -4.16 -11.02
N LEU A 165 -16.76 -4.94 -11.07
CA LEU A 165 -16.61 -6.14 -10.26
C LEU A 165 -16.58 -5.83 -8.75
N TRP A 166 -15.89 -4.79 -8.33
CA TRP A 166 -15.80 -4.41 -6.91
C TRP A 166 -17.11 -3.89 -6.35
N LYS A 167 -17.88 -3.15 -7.14
CA LYS A 167 -19.22 -2.69 -6.73
C LYS A 167 -20.13 -3.84 -6.34
N GLU A 168 -20.02 -4.97 -6.99
CA GLU A 168 -20.87 -6.14 -6.76
C GLU A 168 -20.24 -7.12 -5.77
N HIS A 169 -18.93 -7.31 -5.86
CA HIS A 169 -18.21 -8.42 -5.25
C HIS A 169 -17.02 -7.99 -4.36
N ALA A 170 -17.02 -6.81 -3.75
CA ALA A 170 -15.96 -6.43 -2.83
C ALA A 170 -16.48 -5.88 -1.51
N ASP A 171 -16.00 -6.42 -0.39
CA ASP A 171 -16.08 -5.80 0.93
C ASP A 171 -14.84 -4.97 1.23
N PHE A 172 -13.66 -5.38 0.72
CA PHE A 172 -12.38 -4.70 0.88
C PHE A 172 -11.56 -4.79 -0.40
N VAL A 173 -10.83 -3.71 -0.70
CA VAL A 173 -9.86 -3.67 -1.80
C VAL A 173 -8.54 -3.13 -1.27
N VAL A 174 -7.43 -3.80 -1.59
CA VAL A 174 -6.07 -3.37 -1.24
C VAL A 174 -5.21 -3.37 -2.48
N ASP A 175 -4.64 -2.22 -2.82
CA ASP A 175 -3.68 -2.08 -3.90
C ASP A 175 -2.25 -2.03 -3.35
N PHE A 176 -1.39 -2.86 -3.92
CA PHE A 176 0.00 -3.02 -3.51
C PHE A 176 0.88 -2.20 -4.43
N HIS A 177 1.53 -1.20 -3.87
CA HIS A 177 2.45 -0.33 -4.55
C HIS A 177 3.87 -0.44 -4.00
N THR A 178 4.81 0.03 -4.77
CA THR A 178 6.21 0.25 -4.39
C THR A 178 6.70 1.54 -5.05
N GLY A 179 7.86 2.02 -4.68
CA GLY A 179 8.46 3.18 -5.34
C GLY A 179 8.90 2.96 -6.81
N GLY A 180 8.51 1.84 -7.42
CA GLY A 180 8.87 1.51 -8.80
C GLY A 180 10.37 1.34 -9.01
N ASP A 181 10.87 1.78 -10.18
CA ASP A 181 12.26 1.68 -10.56
C ASP A 181 13.16 2.78 -9.95
N ARG A 182 12.59 3.83 -9.39
CA ARG A 182 13.32 5.04 -8.98
C ARG A 182 13.28 5.33 -7.51
N PHE A 183 12.15 5.12 -6.85
CA PHE A 183 11.93 5.45 -5.46
C PHE A 183 12.08 4.25 -4.54
N VAL A 184 12.49 4.52 -3.31
CA VAL A 184 12.33 3.58 -2.20
C VAL A 184 11.37 4.20 -1.20
N GLN A 185 10.29 3.46 -0.92
CA GLN A 185 9.22 3.88 0.00
C GLN A 185 9.44 3.32 1.41
N HIS A 186 9.26 4.18 2.41
CA HIS A 186 8.98 3.76 3.76
C HIS A 186 7.67 2.96 3.79
N PRO A 187 7.51 1.91 4.61
CA PRO A 187 6.24 1.19 4.66
C PRO A 187 5.11 2.05 5.24
N PHE A 188 4.07 2.29 4.45
CA PHE A 188 2.86 3.00 4.91
C PHE A 188 1.61 2.51 4.19
N VAL A 189 0.45 2.81 4.81
CA VAL A 189 -0.87 2.57 4.22
C VAL A 189 -1.57 3.90 4.03
N ILE A 190 -2.13 4.11 2.84
CA ILE A 190 -3.00 5.27 2.54
C ILE A 190 -4.45 4.85 2.66
N PHE A 191 -5.25 5.70 3.29
CA PHE A 191 -6.70 5.69 3.21
C PHE A 191 -7.25 7.11 3.14
N THR A 192 -8.30 7.31 2.36
CA THR A 192 -8.88 8.63 2.13
C THR A 192 -10.16 8.83 2.93
N VAL A 193 -10.31 10.02 3.49
CA VAL A 193 -11.50 10.44 4.23
C VAL A 193 -12.57 10.93 3.25
N THR A 194 -13.49 10.08 2.85
CA THR A 194 -14.57 10.43 1.92
C THR A 194 -15.85 10.88 2.61
N GLY A 195 -16.03 10.49 3.88
CA GLY A 195 -17.25 10.75 4.67
C GLY A 195 -18.31 9.66 4.53
N THR A 196 -18.25 8.79 3.52
CA THR A 196 -19.22 7.70 3.33
C THR A 196 -18.91 6.52 4.26
N VAL A 197 -17.64 6.12 4.33
CA VAL A 197 -17.16 5.19 5.35
C VAL A 197 -16.64 6.03 6.52
N PRO A 198 -17.08 5.77 7.78
CA PRO A 198 -16.59 6.53 8.94
C PRO A 198 -15.06 6.48 9.06
N VAL A 199 -14.46 7.64 9.35
CA VAL A 199 -12.98 7.76 9.42
C VAL A 199 -12.37 6.84 10.45
N ASP A 200 -12.99 6.69 11.61
CA ASP A 200 -12.50 5.81 12.68
C ASP A 200 -12.51 4.34 12.26
N LYS A 201 -13.49 3.94 11.44
CA LYS A 201 -13.55 2.60 10.84
C LYS A 201 -12.41 2.41 9.85
N MET A 202 -12.20 3.39 8.94
CA MET A 202 -11.10 3.32 7.98
C MET A 202 -9.74 3.26 8.67
N GLU A 203 -9.51 4.08 9.69
CA GLU A 203 -8.28 4.07 10.46
C GLU A 203 -8.08 2.77 11.24
N SER A 204 -9.13 2.25 11.87
CA SER A 204 -9.07 0.96 12.57
C SER A 204 -8.68 -0.18 11.64
N LEU A 205 -9.23 -0.21 10.42
CA LEU A 205 -8.87 -1.17 9.38
C LEU A 205 -7.43 -0.98 8.89
N ALA A 206 -7.01 0.28 8.65
CA ALA A 206 -5.64 0.58 8.22
C ALA A 206 -4.59 0.14 9.26
N ARG A 207 -4.89 0.28 10.55
CA ARG A 207 -4.01 -0.20 11.63
C ARG A 207 -3.82 -1.72 11.65
N MET A 208 -4.73 -2.49 11.06
CA MET A 208 -4.62 -3.95 10.97
C MET A 208 -3.49 -4.42 10.04
N PHE A 209 -3.00 -3.57 9.14
CA PHE A 209 -1.82 -3.88 8.35
C PHE A 209 -0.56 -4.02 9.22
N GLY A 210 -0.45 -3.25 10.28
CA GLY A 210 0.74 -3.23 11.14
C GLY A 210 1.92 -2.49 10.52
N THR A 211 1.67 -1.53 9.62
CA THR A 211 2.69 -0.63 9.09
C THR A 211 3.08 0.41 10.13
N PRO A 212 4.33 0.89 10.14
CA PRO A 212 4.79 1.92 11.08
C PRO A 212 4.15 3.29 10.83
N THR A 213 3.61 3.50 9.63
CA THR A 213 3.02 4.78 9.23
C THR A 213 1.68 4.56 8.54
N LEU A 214 0.72 5.44 8.83
CA LEU A 214 -0.55 5.57 8.14
C LEU A 214 -0.62 6.96 7.52
N TRP A 215 -1.07 7.04 6.27
CA TRP A 215 -1.43 8.31 5.67
C TRP A 215 -2.95 8.43 5.60
N ARG A 216 -3.48 9.34 6.42
CA ARG A 216 -4.89 9.72 6.46
C ARG A 216 -5.10 10.88 5.49
N ASP A 217 -5.38 10.55 4.24
CA ASP A 217 -5.60 11.57 3.20
C ASP A 217 -6.96 12.26 3.38
N ARG A 218 -6.93 13.50 3.86
CA ARG A 218 -8.09 14.40 3.96
C ARG A 218 -8.23 15.31 2.75
N GLU A 219 -7.15 15.52 2.01
CA GLU A 219 -7.08 16.45 0.88
C GLU A 219 -7.56 15.80 -0.42
N LYS A 220 -7.70 14.46 -0.45
CA LYS A 220 -8.03 13.68 -1.65
C LYS A 220 -7.05 13.97 -2.77
N LEU A 221 -5.77 13.86 -2.45
CA LEU A 221 -4.68 14.27 -3.35
C LEU A 221 -4.76 13.53 -4.69
N PHE A 222 -5.04 12.25 -4.66
CA PHE A 222 -5.20 11.40 -5.85
C PHE A 222 -6.69 11.22 -6.16
N LYS A 223 -7.32 12.25 -6.75
CA LYS A 223 -8.79 12.34 -6.91
C LYS A 223 -9.45 11.17 -7.63
N SER A 224 -8.72 10.51 -8.51
CA SER A 224 -9.23 9.39 -9.31
C SER A 224 -8.66 8.04 -8.87
N ASP A 225 -8.03 7.97 -7.71
CA ASP A 225 -7.51 6.72 -7.13
C ASP A 225 -8.61 5.86 -6.50
N ILE A 226 -8.30 4.56 -6.33
CA ILE A 226 -9.21 3.61 -5.67
C ILE A 226 -9.52 4.01 -4.24
N THR A 227 -8.52 4.59 -3.51
CA THR A 227 -8.66 5.03 -2.12
C THR A 227 -9.65 6.20 -1.96
N VAL A 228 -9.94 6.93 -3.02
CA VAL A 228 -10.98 7.97 -3.05
C VAL A 228 -12.31 7.41 -3.53
N ASN A 229 -12.29 6.71 -4.68
CA ASN A 229 -13.51 6.33 -5.38
C ASN A 229 -14.27 5.20 -4.69
N LEU A 230 -13.59 4.16 -4.22
CA LEU A 230 -14.25 3.01 -3.59
C LEU A 230 -14.83 3.34 -2.21
N PRO A 231 -14.12 4.05 -1.29
CA PRO A 231 -14.73 4.48 -0.03
C PRO A 231 -15.90 5.46 -0.22
N ALA A 232 -15.89 6.28 -1.27
CA ALA A 232 -17.05 7.10 -1.63
C ALA A 232 -18.29 6.25 -2.02
N MET A 233 -18.06 5.02 -2.51
CA MET A 233 -19.10 4.02 -2.80
C MET A 233 -19.41 3.10 -1.61
N GLY A 234 -18.77 3.35 -0.44
CA GLY A 234 -18.95 2.53 0.77
C GLY A 234 -18.09 1.26 0.82
N ILE A 235 -17.10 1.11 -0.06
CA ILE A 235 -16.15 0.00 -0.08
C ILE A 235 -14.81 0.46 0.50
N PRO A 236 -14.40 0.02 1.71
CA PRO A 236 -13.08 0.32 2.23
C PRO A 236 -11.98 -0.10 1.26
N ALA A 237 -11.14 0.84 0.88
CA ALA A 237 -10.02 0.62 -0.01
C ALA A 237 -8.75 1.27 0.55
N PHE A 238 -7.62 0.58 0.35
CA PHE A 238 -6.32 0.96 0.90
C PHE A 238 -5.25 0.81 -0.18
N LEU A 239 -4.24 1.67 -0.12
CA LEU A 239 -3.04 1.55 -0.90
C LEU A 239 -1.89 1.26 0.07
N LEU A 240 -1.13 0.19 -0.18
CA LEU A 240 -0.02 -0.27 0.66
C LEU A 240 1.30 -0.04 -0.07
N GLU A 241 2.09 0.93 0.38
CA GLU A 241 3.40 1.28 -0.14
C GLU A 241 4.52 0.60 0.64
N VAL A 242 5.42 -0.11 -0.05
CA VAL A 242 6.60 -0.74 0.59
C VAL A 242 7.77 -0.86 -0.39
N GLY A 243 8.90 -0.22 -0.10
CA GLY A 243 10.14 -0.43 -0.85
C GLY A 243 10.12 0.12 -2.27
N GLY A 244 10.85 -0.49 -3.18
CA GLY A 244 11.04 -0.04 -4.56
C GLY A 244 12.52 -0.03 -4.96
N GLY A 245 12.94 0.95 -5.80
CA GLY A 245 14.31 1.12 -6.25
C GLY A 245 14.72 0.20 -7.40
N GLY A 246 13.76 -0.43 -8.08
CA GLY A 246 14.01 -1.32 -9.22
C GLY A 246 14.77 -2.61 -8.86
N VAL A 247 15.01 -2.86 -7.57
CA VAL A 247 15.75 -4.02 -7.09
C VAL A 247 14.80 -5.02 -6.46
N MET A 248 14.93 -6.29 -6.85
CA MET A 248 14.23 -7.39 -6.17
C MET A 248 14.85 -7.65 -4.80
N GLU A 249 14.56 -6.79 -3.84
CA GLU A 249 14.99 -7.00 -2.47
C GLU A 249 14.03 -7.96 -1.77
N ARG A 250 14.49 -9.19 -1.54
CA ARG A 250 13.68 -10.28 -0.94
C ARG A 250 13.04 -9.92 0.40
N GLN A 251 13.56 -8.91 1.08
CA GLN A 251 13.00 -8.45 2.36
C GLN A 251 11.78 -7.54 2.18
N GLN A 252 11.72 -6.76 1.10
CA GLN A 252 10.62 -5.82 0.85
C GLN A 252 9.33 -6.56 0.45
N ASP A 253 9.41 -7.52 -0.48
CA ASP A 253 8.27 -8.33 -0.88
C ASP A 253 7.74 -9.22 0.26
N ALA A 254 8.65 -9.79 1.07
CA ALA A 254 8.28 -10.54 2.27
C ALA A 254 7.55 -9.65 3.29
N ARG A 255 8.05 -8.44 3.50
CA ARG A 255 7.47 -7.47 4.44
C ARG A 255 6.09 -6.99 3.97
N GLN A 256 5.94 -6.70 2.68
CA GLN A 256 4.65 -6.34 2.10
C GLN A 256 3.63 -7.48 2.21
N ALA A 257 4.05 -8.72 1.96
CA ALA A 257 3.20 -9.89 2.16
C ALA A 257 2.79 -10.08 3.63
N GLU A 258 3.69 -9.79 4.57
CA GLU A 258 3.40 -9.87 6.00
C GLU A 258 2.35 -8.84 6.42
N PHE A 259 2.43 -7.60 5.93
CA PHE A 259 1.41 -6.57 6.17
C PHE A 259 0.05 -6.97 5.60
N ALA A 260 0.01 -7.54 4.40
CA ALA A 260 -1.23 -8.03 3.80
C ALA A 260 -1.85 -9.17 4.62
N LEU A 261 -1.05 -10.16 5.04
CA LEU A 261 -1.51 -11.24 5.90
C LEU A 261 -1.97 -10.74 7.27
N SER A 262 -1.32 -9.69 7.80
CA SER A 262 -1.74 -9.02 9.02
C SER A 262 -3.13 -8.41 8.87
N PHE A 263 -3.38 -7.68 7.79
CA PHE A 263 -4.71 -7.15 7.47
C PHE A 263 -5.76 -8.26 7.38
N LEU A 264 -5.48 -9.34 6.64
CA LEU A 264 -6.39 -10.47 6.50
C LEU A 264 -6.70 -11.16 7.85
N ARG A 265 -5.73 -11.23 8.77
CA ARG A 265 -5.95 -11.67 10.16
C ARG A 265 -6.82 -10.68 10.93
N GLY A 266 -6.55 -9.39 10.79
CA GLY A 266 -7.29 -8.30 11.45
C GLY A 266 -8.77 -8.29 11.09
N ILE A 267 -9.10 -8.50 9.82
CA ILE A 267 -10.49 -8.61 9.35
C ILE A 267 -11.10 -10.02 9.56
N GLY A 268 -10.35 -10.96 10.16
CA GLY A 268 -10.83 -12.28 10.54
C GLY A 268 -10.97 -13.29 9.40
N VAL A 269 -10.45 -12.99 8.20
CA VAL A 269 -10.48 -13.90 7.04
C VAL A 269 -9.44 -15.02 7.19
N VAL A 270 -8.30 -14.70 7.79
CA VAL A 270 -7.23 -15.65 8.10
C VAL A 270 -7.10 -15.78 9.62
N SER A 271 -6.82 -16.98 10.11
CA SER A 271 -6.59 -17.20 11.54
C SER A 271 -5.28 -16.57 12.02
N GLY A 272 -5.26 -16.12 13.29
CA GLY A 272 -4.11 -15.50 13.94
C GLY A 272 -4.38 -14.06 14.36
N GLN A 273 -3.35 -13.44 14.96
CA GLN A 273 -3.44 -12.04 15.39
C GLN A 273 -2.76 -11.13 14.33
N PRO A 274 -3.29 -9.95 14.08
CA PRO A 274 -2.60 -8.96 13.26
C PRO A 274 -1.31 -8.50 13.96
N LEU A 275 -0.37 -7.99 13.18
CA LEU A 275 0.83 -7.34 13.67
C LEU A 275 0.46 -6.17 14.58
N ARG A 276 1.20 -6.02 15.68
CA ARG A 276 1.05 -4.89 16.59
C ARG A 276 2.26 -3.98 16.45
N VAL A 277 2.00 -2.71 16.21
CA VAL A 277 3.00 -1.64 16.23
C VAL A 277 2.70 -0.78 17.45
N GLU A 278 3.69 -0.62 18.33
CA GLU A 278 3.52 0.15 19.57
C GLU A 278 3.24 1.63 19.29
N ARG A 279 3.93 2.20 18.32
CA ARG A 279 3.77 3.60 17.91
C ARG A 279 3.61 3.69 16.40
N VAL A 280 2.47 4.18 15.97
CA VAL A 280 2.14 4.39 14.55
C VAL A 280 2.15 5.89 14.28
N SER A 281 2.98 6.33 13.34
CA SER A 281 2.98 7.70 12.86
C SER A 281 1.78 7.92 11.94
N VAL A 282 1.04 9.02 12.14
CA VAL A 282 -0.09 9.39 11.28
C VAL A 282 0.27 10.62 10.47
N VAL A 283 0.31 10.48 9.16
CA VAL A 283 0.52 11.56 8.19
C VAL A 283 -0.83 12.14 7.81
N GLU A 284 -0.95 13.47 7.81
CA GLU A 284 -2.16 14.19 7.39
C GLU A 284 -1.96 15.11 6.19
N GLN A 285 -0.72 15.49 5.91
CA GLN A 285 -0.39 16.30 4.73
C GLN A 285 0.82 15.72 4.02
N TYR A 286 0.93 16.01 2.74
CA TYR A 286 1.96 15.47 1.88
C TYR A 286 2.64 16.56 1.09
N ARG A 287 3.95 16.44 0.89
CA ARG A 287 4.75 17.38 0.08
C ARG A 287 5.69 16.63 -0.84
N ILE A 288 5.57 16.95 -2.12
CA ILE A 288 6.55 16.55 -3.14
C ILE A 288 7.71 17.52 -3.09
N ILE A 289 8.93 17.01 -3.14
CA ILE A 289 10.17 17.78 -3.21
C ILE A 289 10.78 17.62 -4.60
N THR A 290 11.08 18.75 -5.22
CA THR A 290 11.65 18.80 -6.57
C THR A 290 12.90 19.66 -6.60
N PRO A 291 13.97 19.28 -7.35
CA PRO A 291 15.16 20.12 -7.50
C PRO A 291 14.91 21.31 -8.45
N SER A 292 15.60 22.41 -8.21
CA SER A 292 15.66 23.56 -9.10
C SER A 292 16.77 23.43 -10.17
N ARG A 293 17.69 22.48 -9.97
CA ARG A 293 18.83 22.22 -10.87
C ARG A 293 18.82 20.75 -11.32
N GLY A 294 19.31 20.49 -12.52
CA GLY A 294 19.57 19.15 -13.02
C GLY A 294 21.00 18.70 -12.70
N GLY A 295 21.21 17.38 -12.60
CA GLY A 295 22.50 16.78 -12.35
C GLY A 295 22.43 15.39 -11.74
N PHE A 296 23.49 15.00 -11.05
CA PHE A 296 23.56 13.78 -10.25
C PHE A 296 22.99 14.02 -8.87
N PHE A 297 22.09 13.13 -8.46
CA PHE A 297 21.33 13.22 -7.21
C PHE A 297 21.98 12.35 -6.12
N TYR A 298 22.25 12.94 -4.97
CA TYR A 298 22.82 12.27 -3.81
C TYR A 298 21.88 12.44 -2.62
N PRO A 299 21.08 11.43 -2.25
CA PRO A 299 20.23 11.50 -1.07
C PRO A 299 21.07 11.59 0.21
N LEU A 300 20.64 12.41 1.17
CA LEU A 300 21.24 12.57 2.49
C LEU A 300 20.36 12.03 3.61
N VAL A 301 19.17 11.58 3.29
CA VAL A 301 18.18 10.99 4.19
C VAL A 301 17.73 9.64 3.64
N LYS A 302 17.04 8.86 4.48
CA LYS A 302 16.48 7.55 4.13
C LYS A 302 14.96 7.55 4.36
N PRO A 303 14.22 6.64 3.70
CA PRO A 303 12.82 6.42 4.02
C PRO A 303 12.63 6.13 5.51
N GLY A 304 11.73 6.85 6.14
CA GLY A 304 11.44 6.76 7.56
C GLY A 304 12.18 7.77 8.44
N ASP A 305 13.16 8.52 7.92
CA ASP A 305 13.87 9.52 8.70
C ASP A 305 12.94 10.69 9.05
N PRO A 306 12.95 11.16 10.31
CA PRO A 306 12.28 12.39 10.70
C PRO A 306 13.05 13.60 10.15
N VAL A 307 12.33 14.61 9.69
CA VAL A 307 12.94 15.84 9.17
C VAL A 307 12.31 17.09 9.76
N SER A 308 13.12 18.13 9.93
CA SER A 308 12.71 19.46 10.35
C SER A 308 12.94 20.46 9.20
N GLU A 309 12.27 21.61 9.25
CA GLU A 309 12.47 22.68 8.29
C GLU A 309 13.95 23.08 8.19
N GLY A 310 14.42 23.26 6.96
CA GLY A 310 15.83 23.57 6.66
C GLY A 310 16.78 22.36 6.69
N ALA A 311 16.36 21.19 7.18
CA ALA A 311 17.22 20.00 7.18
C ALA A 311 17.59 19.59 5.74
N PRO A 312 18.87 19.23 5.46
CA PRO A 312 19.30 18.81 4.14
C PRO A 312 18.68 17.45 3.80
N LEU A 313 18.09 17.34 2.61
CA LEU A 313 17.46 16.11 2.09
C LEU A 313 18.34 15.43 1.04
N ALA A 314 18.97 16.21 0.17
CA ALA A 314 19.81 15.71 -0.91
C ALA A 314 20.74 16.79 -1.44
N ARG A 315 21.75 16.38 -2.22
CA ARG A 315 22.62 17.27 -3.01
C ARG A 315 22.45 16.98 -4.49
N VAL A 316 22.52 18.02 -5.32
CA VAL A 316 22.62 17.89 -6.76
C VAL A 316 23.98 18.39 -7.20
N VAL A 317 24.70 17.54 -7.94
CA VAL A 317 26.04 17.81 -8.48
C VAL A 317 25.92 17.82 -10.00
N ASP A 318 26.44 18.84 -10.66
CA ASP A 318 26.36 18.92 -12.12
C ASP A 318 27.31 17.93 -12.83
N VAL A 319 27.28 17.92 -14.16
CA VAL A 319 28.09 17.02 -14.98
C VAL A 319 29.61 17.33 -14.90
N TYR A 320 29.98 18.47 -14.34
CA TYR A 320 31.39 18.88 -14.15
C TYR A 320 31.91 18.53 -12.77
N GLY A 321 31.05 18.07 -11.85
CA GLY A 321 31.40 17.70 -10.50
C GLY A 321 31.18 18.80 -9.46
N ASP A 322 30.59 19.93 -9.84
CA ASP A 322 30.30 21.04 -8.93
C ASP A 322 28.94 20.82 -8.23
N GLU A 323 28.89 21.05 -6.90
CA GLU A 323 27.65 21.07 -6.14
C GLU A 323 26.84 22.31 -6.51
N VAL A 324 25.69 22.10 -7.17
CA VAL A 324 24.84 23.19 -7.69
C VAL A 324 23.58 23.42 -6.88
N GLU A 325 23.20 22.49 -6.00
CA GLU A 325 22.06 22.62 -5.10
C GLU A 325 22.19 21.73 -3.87
N VAL A 326 21.80 22.26 -2.69
CA VAL A 326 21.50 21.48 -1.48
C VAL A 326 20.00 21.62 -1.23
N MET A 327 19.28 20.56 -1.52
CA MET A 327 17.81 20.49 -1.30
C MET A 327 17.54 20.38 0.20
N ARG A 328 16.55 21.16 0.67
CA ARG A 328 16.21 21.19 2.10
C ARG A 328 14.71 20.99 2.33
N SER A 329 14.35 20.46 3.49
CA SER A 329 12.95 20.32 3.88
C SER A 329 12.30 21.70 4.03
N PRO A 330 11.16 21.94 3.36
CA PRO A 330 10.39 23.18 3.54
C PRO A 330 9.44 23.13 4.74
N VAL A 331 9.43 22.02 5.50
CA VAL A 331 8.48 21.77 6.59
C VAL A 331 9.13 21.15 7.79
N SER A 332 8.52 21.36 8.97
CA SER A 332 8.88 20.71 10.23
C SER A 332 7.88 19.58 10.57
N GLY A 333 8.29 18.66 11.47
CA GLY A 333 7.42 17.61 11.96
C GLY A 333 7.00 16.61 10.86
N ALA A 334 7.92 16.34 9.95
CA ALA A 334 7.67 15.45 8.84
C ALA A 334 8.55 14.19 8.90
N ILE A 335 8.15 13.18 8.14
CA ILE A 335 8.89 11.94 7.90
C ILE A 335 9.12 11.79 6.39
N VAL A 336 10.27 11.25 5.99
CA VAL A 336 10.53 10.90 4.59
C VAL A 336 9.72 9.65 4.25
N LEU A 337 8.66 9.80 3.46
CA LEU A 337 7.86 8.68 2.97
C LEU A 337 8.56 7.94 1.85
N GLY A 338 9.16 8.67 0.92
CA GLY A 338 9.92 8.11 -0.19
C GLY A 338 11.05 9.02 -0.62
N ILE A 339 12.09 8.42 -1.18
CA ILE A 339 13.20 9.15 -1.78
C ILE A 339 13.71 8.44 -3.02
N GLN A 340 14.09 9.21 -4.04
CA GLN A 340 14.67 8.68 -5.25
C GLN A 340 16.08 8.14 -4.98
N GLU A 341 16.35 6.93 -5.47
CA GLU A 341 17.69 6.33 -5.52
C GLU A 341 18.31 6.39 -6.92
N PHE A 342 17.53 6.75 -7.93
CA PHE A 342 18.03 6.91 -9.29
C PHE A 342 18.98 8.10 -9.36
N PRO A 343 20.20 7.94 -9.94
CA PRO A 343 21.28 8.88 -9.75
C PRO A 343 21.17 10.18 -10.58
N VAL A 344 20.17 10.31 -11.48
CA VAL A 344 20.05 11.46 -12.39
C VAL A 344 18.72 12.16 -12.19
N VAL A 345 18.75 13.49 -12.12
CA VAL A 345 17.57 14.34 -11.98
C VAL A 345 17.61 15.51 -12.95
N ALA A 346 16.42 15.92 -13.39
CA ALA A 346 16.21 17.18 -14.10
C ALA A 346 15.53 18.20 -13.15
N THR A 347 15.53 19.47 -13.52
CA THR A 347 14.71 20.50 -12.86
C THR A 347 13.25 20.03 -12.82
N GLY A 348 12.64 20.09 -11.64
CA GLY A 348 11.25 19.69 -11.44
C GLY A 348 11.02 18.18 -11.35
N SER A 349 12.05 17.33 -11.39
CA SER A 349 11.89 15.90 -11.12
C SER A 349 11.31 15.70 -9.72
N TRP A 350 10.38 14.78 -9.56
CA TRP A 350 9.90 14.33 -8.26
C TRP A 350 10.99 13.45 -7.62
N VAL A 351 11.59 13.87 -6.50
CA VAL A 351 12.77 13.22 -5.93
C VAL A 351 12.63 12.80 -4.46
N ALA A 352 11.72 13.42 -3.73
CA ALA A 352 11.40 12.99 -2.36
C ALA A 352 9.95 13.31 -2.01
N GLU A 353 9.46 12.59 -1.03
CA GLU A 353 8.11 12.64 -0.49
C GLU A 353 8.18 12.83 1.01
N LEU A 354 7.58 13.90 1.50
CA LEU A 354 7.50 14.18 2.92
C LEU A 354 6.06 14.05 3.42
N GLY A 355 5.85 13.23 4.42
CA GLY A 355 4.60 13.13 5.16
C GLY A 355 4.66 14.00 6.41
N ILE A 356 3.81 15.02 6.51
CA ILE A 356 3.70 15.88 7.69
C ILE A 356 2.81 15.16 8.70
N LEU A 357 3.36 14.97 9.90
CA LEU A 357 2.70 14.21 10.95
C LEU A 357 1.55 15.00 11.58
N ALA A 358 0.50 14.27 11.99
CA ALA A 358 -0.55 14.83 12.82
C ALA A 358 0.04 15.39 14.13
N PRO A 359 -0.48 16.49 14.67
CA PRO A 359 -0.13 16.94 16.02
C PRO A 359 -0.37 15.81 17.03
N GLU A 360 0.54 15.70 18.04
CA GLU A 360 0.41 14.75 19.15
C GLU A 360 -0.80 15.05 20.04
#